data_0a8979a0ee0912fd5d3fca8b57585874
#
_entry.id   0a8979a0ee0912fd5d3fca8b57585874
#
_cell.length_a   1.000
_cell.length_b   1.000
_cell.length_c   1.000
_cell.angle_alpha   90.00
_cell.angle_beta   90.00
_cell.angle_gamma   90.00
#
_symmetry.space_group_name_H-M   'P 1'
#
loop_
_entity.id
_entity.type
_entity.pdbx_description
1 polymer ?
#
loop_
_entity_poly.entity_id
_entity_poly.type
_entity_poly.pdbx_seq_one_letter_code
_entity_poly.pdbx_strand_id
1 'polypeptide(L)'
;MTASIAVIALLTGCAGGSGPRHTDSIRIILGHGAAPGNPRSEAALKFEELVEEKSNNTIDIQILGQETVGSDTEMMVSVAAGTLDMTINSQGPFATYVPEAALIGLPFLFENSQHAYSVVDSDEIEGFLATEAEKSGFHVLGLWDNGMRDLSNSKREINSPEDLSGLKIRTPDDTMTISIFNQLNANPTPLAFGELYLALKTGAVDGQENPVVNIKSSKLNEVQPYLAVTGHKYESNPFVISTQRWARLTDEQQSIIQEAADEARDYQRQLMSDQTAEIYAEFEDALTVTHPAKEAFREATAPVYDQWEAKFPEFFALITQAADAERVDYAQKE
;
A
#
# COMPACT_ATOMS: atom_id res chain seq x y z
N MET A 1 26.97 21.07 -69.54
CA MET A 1 27.77 20.32 -68.55
C MET A 1 27.42 20.85 -67.17
N THR A 2 26.50 20.28 -66.54
CA THR A 2 26.08 20.67 -65.19
C THR A 2 26.23 19.42 -64.29
N ALA A 3 27.16 19.45 -63.37
CA ALA A 3 27.45 18.42 -62.42
C ALA A 3 26.55 18.55 -61.18
N SER A 4 25.70 17.55 -60.93
CA SER A 4 24.91 17.47 -59.69
C SER A 4 25.74 16.77 -58.62
N ILE A 5 25.96 17.46 -57.49
CA ILE A 5 26.57 16.92 -56.30
C ILE A 5 25.46 16.35 -55.40
N ALA A 6 25.45 15.05 -55.21
CA ALA A 6 24.57 14.39 -54.23
C ALA A 6 25.22 14.46 -52.84
N VAL A 7 24.54 15.10 -51.89
CA VAL A 7 24.92 15.10 -50.47
C VAL A 7 24.22 13.92 -49.82
N ILE A 8 24.97 12.92 -49.39
CA ILE A 8 24.51 11.82 -48.56
C ILE A 8 24.58 12.24 -47.10
N ALA A 9 23.43 12.49 -46.48
CA ALA A 9 23.32 12.73 -45.05
C ALA A 9 23.31 11.36 -44.32
N LEU A 10 24.36 11.07 -43.57
CA LEU A 10 24.45 9.95 -42.62
C LEU A 10 23.64 10.31 -41.37
N LEU A 11 22.47 9.76 -41.24
CA LEU A 11 21.69 9.75 -39.99
C LEU A 11 22.24 8.64 -39.10
N THR A 12 23.09 8.98 -38.14
CA THR A 12 23.44 8.13 -37.00
C THR A 12 22.27 8.15 -36.04
N GLY A 13 21.39 7.17 -36.14
CA GLY A 13 20.38 6.89 -35.16
C GLY A 13 21.01 6.29 -33.90
N CYS A 14 20.84 6.96 -32.74
CA CYS A 14 21.08 6.35 -31.44
C CYS A 14 20.02 5.27 -31.25
N ALA A 15 20.40 4.02 -31.47
CA ALA A 15 19.62 2.86 -31.06
C ALA A 15 19.80 2.71 -29.55
N GLY A 16 18.80 3.16 -28.77
CA GLY A 16 18.59 2.70 -27.42
C GLY A 16 18.32 1.19 -27.50
N GLY A 17 19.14 0.41 -26.82
CA GLY A 17 19.10 -1.04 -26.87
C GLY A 17 17.84 -1.59 -26.17
N SER A 18 16.78 -1.81 -26.94
CA SER A 18 15.79 -2.83 -26.63
C SER A 18 16.38 -4.16 -27.14
N GLY A 19 16.77 -5.04 -26.22
CA GLY A 19 17.15 -6.42 -26.57
C GLY A 19 16.04 -7.10 -27.39
N PRO A 20 16.33 -8.22 -28.07
CA PRO A 20 15.35 -8.90 -28.87
C PRO A 20 14.17 -9.35 -27.98
N ARG A 21 12.98 -8.83 -28.23
CA ARG A 21 11.75 -9.36 -27.61
C ARG A 21 11.56 -10.80 -28.12
N HIS A 22 11.54 -11.75 -27.21
CA HIS A 22 11.16 -13.10 -27.53
C HIS A 22 9.71 -13.09 -28.06
N THR A 23 9.48 -13.68 -29.22
CA THR A 23 8.15 -13.73 -29.87
C THR A 23 7.13 -14.57 -29.10
N ASP A 24 7.55 -15.26 -28.04
CA ASP A 24 6.75 -16.17 -27.22
C ASP A 24 6.66 -15.74 -25.74
N SER A 25 6.99 -14.47 -25.40
CA SER A 25 6.85 -13.99 -24.03
C SER A 25 5.38 -13.83 -23.63
N ILE A 26 5.05 -14.29 -22.43
CA ILE A 26 3.74 -14.00 -21.83
C ILE A 26 3.77 -12.60 -21.20
N ARG A 27 2.75 -11.81 -21.48
CA ARG A 27 2.60 -10.50 -20.84
C ARG A 27 1.68 -10.59 -19.64
N ILE A 28 2.08 -9.94 -18.54
CA ILE A 28 1.32 -9.81 -17.31
C ILE A 28 1.22 -8.31 -16.96
N ILE A 29 0.02 -7.82 -16.70
CA ILE A 29 -0.23 -6.41 -16.39
C ILE A 29 -0.40 -6.26 -14.89
N LEU A 30 0.41 -5.37 -14.28
CA LEU A 30 0.37 -5.01 -12.87
C LEU A 30 -0.09 -3.57 -12.71
N GLY A 31 -1.20 -3.35 -11.99
CA GLY A 31 -1.72 -2.02 -11.64
C GLY A 31 -1.40 -1.62 -10.20
N HIS A 32 -1.16 -0.33 -9.92
CA HIS A 32 -1.07 0.21 -8.56
C HIS A 32 -1.37 1.71 -8.51
N GLY A 33 -1.74 2.23 -7.32
CA GLY A 33 -2.08 3.64 -7.12
C GLY A 33 -0.90 4.56 -6.73
N ALA A 34 0.29 4.02 -6.44
CA ALA A 34 1.40 4.80 -5.91
C ALA A 34 2.01 5.75 -6.95
N ALA A 35 2.42 6.96 -6.50
CA ALA A 35 3.17 7.91 -7.30
C ALA A 35 4.64 7.47 -7.49
N PRO A 36 5.34 7.93 -8.54
CA PRO A 36 6.77 7.69 -8.72
C PRO A 36 7.58 8.17 -7.51
N GLY A 37 8.62 7.42 -7.15
CA GLY A 37 9.44 7.65 -5.95
C GLY A 37 8.85 7.10 -4.65
N ASN A 38 7.60 6.66 -4.65
CA ASN A 38 7.03 5.93 -3.52
C ASN A 38 7.61 4.51 -3.47
N PRO A 39 7.97 3.97 -2.29
CA PRO A 39 8.51 2.62 -2.15
C PRO A 39 7.71 1.52 -2.85
N ARG A 40 6.37 1.60 -2.86
CA ARG A 40 5.51 0.66 -3.60
C ARG A 40 5.74 0.74 -5.11
N SER A 41 5.89 1.95 -5.66
CA SER A 41 6.17 2.15 -7.10
C SER A 41 7.57 1.65 -7.48
N GLU A 42 8.58 1.99 -6.67
CA GLU A 42 9.96 1.58 -6.92
C GLU A 42 10.13 0.05 -6.83
N ALA A 43 9.48 -0.58 -5.86
CA ALA A 43 9.53 -2.02 -5.71
C ALA A 43 8.70 -2.76 -6.78
N ALA A 44 7.65 -2.16 -7.32
CA ALA A 44 6.97 -2.71 -8.49
C ALA A 44 7.90 -2.77 -9.71
N LEU A 45 8.72 -1.73 -9.93
CA LEU A 45 9.77 -1.74 -10.98
C LEU A 45 10.85 -2.79 -10.69
N LYS A 46 11.22 -2.97 -9.41
CA LYS A 46 12.16 -4.02 -9.01
C LYS A 46 11.58 -5.43 -9.24
N PHE A 47 10.30 -5.63 -9.00
CA PHE A 47 9.60 -6.87 -9.31
C PHE A 47 9.62 -7.18 -10.82
N GLU A 48 9.33 -6.17 -11.68
CA GLU A 48 9.45 -6.28 -13.14
C GLU A 48 10.86 -6.75 -13.55
N GLU A 49 11.90 -6.05 -13.08
CA GLU A 49 13.31 -6.39 -13.34
C GLU A 49 13.62 -7.85 -12.95
N LEU A 50 13.24 -8.26 -11.73
CA LEU A 50 13.52 -9.60 -11.21
C LEU A 50 12.80 -10.69 -11.99
N VAL A 51 11.53 -10.49 -12.34
CA VAL A 51 10.78 -11.47 -13.15
C VAL A 51 11.37 -11.61 -14.54
N GLU A 52 11.71 -10.51 -15.20
CA GLU A 52 12.29 -10.52 -16.53
C GLU A 52 13.68 -11.20 -16.53
N GLU A 53 14.53 -10.89 -15.54
CA GLU A 53 15.84 -11.51 -15.38
C GLU A 53 15.71 -13.03 -15.12
N LYS A 54 14.94 -13.43 -14.11
CA LYS A 54 14.79 -14.84 -13.70
C LYS A 54 14.13 -15.69 -14.79
N SER A 55 13.22 -15.11 -15.57
CA SER A 55 12.53 -15.80 -16.67
C SER A 55 13.31 -15.77 -17.99
N ASN A 56 14.50 -15.16 -18.05
CA ASN A 56 15.22 -14.89 -19.31
C ASN A 56 14.32 -14.16 -20.34
N ASN A 57 13.53 -13.18 -19.89
CA ASN A 57 12.58 -12.39 -20.68
C ASN A 57 11.46 -13.21 -21.35
N THR A 58 11.11 -14.38 -20.84
CA THR A 58 9.92 -15.13 -21.29
C THR A 58 8.63 -14.66 -20.58
N ILE A 59 8.76 -13.89 -19.49
CA ILE A 59 7.66 -13.18 -18.83
C ILE A 59 7.94 -11.68 -18.95
N ASP A 60 7.00 -10.93 -19.51
CA ASP A 60 7.02 -9.46 -19.71
C ASP A 60 6.02 -8.84 -18.72
N ILE A 61 6.49 -8.14 -17.68
CA ILE A 61 5.65 -7.44 -16.72
C ILE A 61 5.42 -6.03 -17.22
N GLN A 62 4.18 -5.62 -17.36
CA GLN A 62 3.83 -4.23 -17.69
C GLN A 62 3.23 -3.53 -16.48
N ILE A 63 3.95 -2.54 -15.94
CA ILE A 63 3.47 -1.77 -14.78
C ILE A 63 2.66 -0.57 -15.24
N LEU A 64 1.47 -0.41 -14.63
CA LEU A 64 0.54 0.70 -14.85
C LEU A 64 0.26 1.36 -13.48
N GLY A 65 1.08 2.36 -13.14
CA GLY A 65 1.02 3.08 -11.87
C GLY A 65 0.02 4.24 -11.84
N GLN A 66 -0.09 4.91 -10.66
CA GLN A 66 -0.86 6.15 -10.48
C GLN A 66 -2.34 6.03 -10.84
N GLU A 67 -2.97 4.90 -10.54
CA GLU A 67 -4.38 4.64 -10.86
C GLU A 67 -4.74 4.78 -12.36
N THR A 68 -3.75 4.64 -13.27
CA THR A 68 -4.01 4.77 -14.73
C THR A 68 -4.95 3.71 -15.29
N VAL A 69 -5.17 2.62 -14.56
CA VAL A 69 -6.10 1.53 -14.92
C VAL A 69 -7.29 1.43 -13.94
N GLY A 70 -7.57 2.51 -13.23
CA GLY A 70 -8.64 2.64 -12.26
C GLY A 70 -8.14 2.84 -10.83
N SER A 71 -9.05 3.24 -9.94
CA SER A 71 -8.81 3.35 -8.51
C SER A 71 -8.45 1.99 -7.88
N ASP A 72 -7.95 1.99 -6.65
CA ASP A 72 -7.66 0.77 -5.90
C ASP A 72 -8.89 -0.18 -5.88
N THR A 73 -10.11 0.34 -5.66
CA THR A 73 -11.34 -0.47 -5.69
C THR A 73 -11.62 -1.05 -7.08
N GLU A 74 -11.46 -0.26 -8.16
CA GLU A 74 -11.67 -0.72 -9.53
C GLU A 74 -10.62 -1.74 -9.97
N MET A 75 -9.38 -1.60 -9.53
CA MET A 75 -8.33 -2.60 -9.78
C MET A 75 -8.64 -3.93 -9.11
N MET A 76 -9.15 -3.93 -7.86
CA MET A 76 -9.58 -5.16 -7.19
C MET A 76 -10.72 -5.86 -7.96
N VAL A 77 -11.73 -5.11 -8.41
CA VAL A 77 -12.80 -5.64 -9.27
C VAL A 77 -12.22 -6.28 -10.54
N SER A 78 -11.27 -5.59 -11.18
CA SER A 78 -10.66 -6.03 -12.43
C SER A 78 -9.82 -7.30 -12.28
N VAL A 79 -9.07 -7.44 -11.18
CA VAL A 79 -8.27 -8.64 -10.89
C VAL A 79 -9.20 -9.82 -10.55
N ALA A 80 -10.23 -9.63 -9.73
CA ALA A 80 -11.20 -10.67 -9.43
C ALA A 80 -11.92 -11.19 -10.69
N ALA A 81 -12.20 -10.28 -11.63
CA ALA A 81 -12.81 -10.63 -12.93
C ALA A 81 -11.80 -11.21 -13.95
N GLY A 82 -10.50 -11.16 -13.69
CA GLY A 82 -9.43 -11.61 -14.59
C GLY A 82 -9.21 -10.68 -15.81
N THR A 83 -9.63 -9.41 -15.72
CA THR A 83 -9.40 -8.39 -16.77
C THR A 83 -8.14 -7.57 -16.52
N LEU A 84 -7.64 -7.54 -15.28
CA LEU A 84 -6.31 -7.12 -14.87
C LEU A 84 -5.63 -8.33 -14.25
N ASP A 85 -4.33 -8.54 -14.54
CA ASP A 85 -3.64 -9.74 -14.07
C ASP A 85 -3.24 -9.62 -12.60
N MET A 86 -2.63 -8.49 -12.19
CA MET A 86 -2.05 -8.25 -10.87
C MET A 86 -2.35 -6.85 -10.34
N THR A 87 -2.36 -6.71 -9.02
CA THR A 87 -2.33 -5.38 -8.38
C THR A 87 -1.57 -5.43 -7.05
N ILE A 88 -0.85 -4.34 -6.74
CA ILE A 88 -0.38 -4.02 -5.39
C ILE A 88 -1.31 -2.94 -4.87
N ASN A 89 -2.19 -3.32 -3.96
CA ASN A 89 -3.36 -2.51 -3.61
C ASN A 89 -3.32 -2.05 -2.15
N SER A 90 -4.19 -1.11 -1.78
CA SER A 90 -4.43 -0.77 -0.38
C SER A 90 -5.24 -1.87 0.31
N GLN A 91 -5.02 -2.05 1.62
CA GLN A 91 -5.69 -3.08 2.42
C GLN A 91 -7.22 -2.94 2.44
N GLY A 92 -7.76 -1.72 2.53
CA GLY A 92 -9.20 -1.48 2.59
C GLY A 92 -9.99 -2.07 1.42
N PRO A 93 -9.66 -1.74 0.17
CA PRO A 93 -10.27 -2.36 -1.01
C PRO A 93 -10.11 -3.89 -1.06
N PHE A 94 -8.96 -4.44 -0.63
CA PHE A 94 -8.78 -5.89 -0.49
C PHE A 94 -9.71 -6.48 0.57
N ALA A 95 -9.89 -5.81 1.70
CA ALA A 95 -10.78 -6.23 2.78
C ALA A 95 -12.28 -6.24 2.39
N THR A 96 -12.65 -5.66 1.24
CA THR A 96 -13.99 -5.81 0.68
C THR A 96 -14.25 -7.25 0.20
N TYR A 97 -13.20 -7.97 -0.17
CA TYR A 97 -13.22 -9.35 -0.65
C TYR A 97 -12.77 -10.36 0.40
N VAL A 98 -11.88 -9.95 1.28
CA VAL A 98 -11.32 -10.73 2.41
C VAL A 98 -11.53 -9.89 3.67
N PRO A 99 -12.74 -9.90 4.24
CA PRO A 99 -13.11 -8.97 5.32
C PRO A 99 -12.24 -9.09 6.57
N GLU A 100 -11.68 -10.25 6.84
CA GLU A 100 -10.75 -10.51 7.93
C GLU A 100 -9.46 -9.69 7.81
N ALA A 101 -9.00 -9.40 6.59
CA ALA A 101 -7.81 -8.58 6.36
C ALA A 101 -7.94 -7.17 6.98
N ALA A 102 -9.18 -6.67 7.19
CA ALA A 102 -9.38 -5.40 7.88
C ALA A 102 -8.80 -5.39 9.31
N LEU A 103 -8.72 -6.56 9.98
CA LEU A 103 -8.23 -6.68 11.35
C LEU A 103 -6.72 -6.41 11.48
N ILE A 104 -5.94 -6.52 10.40
CA ILE A 104 -4.55 -6.04 10.37
C ILE A 104 -4.48 -4.54 10.74
N GLY A 105 -5.52 -3.78 10.38
CA GLY A 105 -5.63 -2.36 10.68
C GLY A 105 -6.33 -2.02 12.01
N LEU A 106 -6.47 -2.95 12.95
CA LEU A 106 -6.99 -2.63 14.29
C LEU A 106 -6.15 -1.50 14.92
N PRO A 107 -6.79 -0.51 15.55
CA PRO A 107 -6.07 0.67 16.04
C PRO A 107 -5.05 0.27 17.11
N PHE A 108 -3.80 0.70 16.92
CA PHE A 108 -2.67 0.44 17.83
C PHE A 108 -2.39 -1.05 18.10
N LEU A 109 -2.78 -1.95 17.19
CA LEU A 109 -2.46 -3.38 17.28
C LEU A 109 -0.94 -3.61 17.27
N PHE A 110 -0.24 -2.91 16.39
CA PHE A 110 1.20 -3.00 16.22
C PHE A 110 1.92 -1.77 16.76
N GLU A 111 3.12 -1.96 17.33
CA GLU A 111 3.95 -0.89 17.84
C GLU A 111 4.66 -0.12 16.71
N ASN A 112 5.06 -0.84 15.65
CA ASN A 112 5.74 -0.35 14.46
C ASN A 112 5.61 -1.35 13.30
N SER A 113 6.14 -1.00 12.13
CA SER A 113 6.09 -1.88 10.95
C SER A 113 6.83 -3.21 11.14
N GLN A 114 7.94 -3.24 11.88
CA GLN A 114 8.70 -4.49 12.12
C GLN A 114 7.88 -5.50 12.95
N HIS A 115 7.19 -5.00 14.00
CA HIS A 115 6.26 -5.81 14.76
C HIS A 115 5.11 -6.32 13.87
N ALA A 116 4.60 -5.48 12.95
CA ALA A 116 3.57 -5.91 12.02
C ALA A 116 4.07 -7.03 11.09
N TYR A 117 5.32 -6.93 10.57
CA TYR A 117 5.87 -7.97 9.68
C TYR A 117 5.97 -9.32 10.38
N SER A 118 6.47 -9.38 11.63
CA SER A 118 6.61 -10.65 12.35
C SER A 118 5.27 -11.36 12.55
N VAL A 119 4.16 -10.62 12.55
CA VAL A 119 2.81 -11.17 12.69
C VAL A 119 2.21 -11.52 11.32
N VAL A 120 2.20 -10.57 10.38
CA VAL A 120 1.50 -10.78 9.10
C VAL A 120 2.19 -11.79 8.18
N ASP A 121 3.51 -12.01 8.35
CA ASP A 121 4.28 -13.01 7.61
C ASP A 121 4.30 -14.39 8.30
N SER A 122 3.60 -14.54 9.44
CA SER A 122 3.49 -15.86 10.06
C SER A 122 2.64 -16.81 9.20
N ASP A 123 3.04 -18.07 9.14
CA ASP A 123 2.36 -19.11 8.36
C ASP A 123 0.85 -19.17 8.66
N GLU A 124 0.46 -18.90 9.92
CA GLU A 124 -0.93 -18.95 10.36
C GLU A 124 -1.75 -17.78 9.81
N ILE A 125 -1.23 -16.55 9.88
CA ILE A 125 -1.94 -15.35 9.39
C ILE A 125 -1.94 -15.34 7.85
N GLU A 126 -0.79 -15.56 7.23
CA GLU A 126 -0.65 -15.59 5.77
C GLU A 126 -1.52 -16.70 5.18
N GLY A 127 -1.45 -17.93 5.71
CA GLY A 127 -2.23 -19.06 5.24
C GLY A 127 -3.73 -18.87 5.38
N PHE A 128 -4.19 -18.22 6.47
CA PHE A 128 -5.60 -17.88 6.63
C PHE A 128 -6.05 -16.91 5.53
N LEU A 129 -5.35 -15.80 5.38
CA LEU A 129 -5.71 -14.75 4.40
C LEU A 129 -5.61 -15.24 2.96
N ALA A 130 -4.59 -16.03 2.62
CA ALA A 130 -4.45 -16.65 1.31
C ALA A 130 -5.64 -17.57 1.00
N THR A 131 -6.07 -18.39 1.97
CA THR A 131 -7.23 -19.29 1.82
C THR A 131 -8.53 -18.53 1.55
N GLU A 132 -8.77 -17.41 2.25
CA GLU A 132 -9.97 -16.58 2.03
C GLU A 132 -9.88 -15.80 0.70
N ALA A 133 -8.69 -15.34 0.33
CA ALA A 133 -8.44 -14.64 -0.92
C ALA A 133 -8.69 -15.52 -2.16
N GLU A 134 -8.26 -16.79 -2.12
CA GLU A 134 -8.50 -17.75 -3.21
C GLU A 134 -10.00 -17.93 -3.50
N LYS A 135 -10.85 -17.95 -2.48
CA LYS A 135 -12.32 -18.05 -2.63
C LYS A 135 -12.90 -16.82 -3.35
N SER A 136 -12.19 -15.69 -3.27
CA SER A 136 -12.59 -14.40 -3.84
C SER A 136 -11.93 -14.09 -5.19
N GLY A 137 -11.14 -15.03 -5.73
CA GLY A 137 -10.50 -14.90 -7.04
C GLY A 137 -9.10 -14.31 -7.02
N PHE A 138 -8.46 -14.25 -5.86
CA PHE A 138 -7.11 -13.72 -5.69
C PHE A 138 -6.13 -14.79 -5.19
N HIS A 139 -4.99 -14.90 -5.84
CA HIS A 139 -3.83 -15.57 -5.29
C HIS A 139 -2.92 -14.51 -4.68
N VAL A 140 -2.59 -14.64 -3.39
CA VAL A 140 -1.78 -13.67 -2.65
C VAL A 140 -0.30 -14.00 -2.88
N LEU A 141 0.45 -13.02 -3.37
CA LEU A 141 1.91 -13.09 -3.55
C LEU A 141 2.68 -12.53 -2.36
N GLY A 142 1.98 -11.89 -1.43
CA GLY A 142 2.52 -11.37 -0.17
C GLY A 142 1.83 -10.11 0.30
N LEU A 143 2.12 -9.73 1.54
CA LEU A 143 1.66 -8.47 2.14
C LEU A 143 2.86 -7.51 2.23
N TRP A 144 2.89 -6.52 1.32
CA TRP A 144 3.90 -5.48 1.34
C TRP A 144 3.55 -4.42 2.38
N ASP A 145 4.51 -3.58 2.76
CA ASP A 145 4.29 -2.53 3.75
C ASP A 145 3.64 -1.29 3.12
N ASN A 146 2.53 -0.83 3.68
CA ASN A 146 2.08 0.55 3.44
C ASN A 146 2.57 1.48 4.56
N GLY A 147 2.72 0.97 5.78
CA GLY A 147 3.31 1.66 6.93
C GLY A 147 2.35 2.02 8.03
N MET A 148 2.92 2.61 9.09
CA MET A 148 2.16 3.23 10.17
C MET A 148 1.53 4.53 9.67
N ARG A 149 0.26 4.74 9.99
CA ARG A 149 -0.52 5.86 9.45
C ARG A 149 -0.63 7.00 10.46
N ASP A 150 -0.41 8.20 9.96
CA ASP A 150 -0.50 9.45 10.67
C ASP A 150 -1.59 10.33 10.08
N LEU A 151 -1.91 11.43 10.76
CA LEU A 151 -2.99 12.30 10.38
C LEU A 151 -2.45 13.67 9.96
N SER A 152 -2.84 14.18 8.80
CA SER A 152 -2.60 15.56 8.41
C SER A 152 -3.90 16.33 8.18
N ASN A 153 -3.88 17.66 8.43
CA ASN A 153 -5.04 18.50 8.22
C ASN A 153 -4.66 19.96 7.92
N SER A 154 -5.63 20.75 7.44
CA SER A 154 -5.46 22.17 7.12
C SER A 154 -6.01 23.11 8.18
N LYS A 155 -6.51 22.62 9.32
CA LYS A 155 -7.29 23.42 10.26
C LYS A 155 -6.55 23.75 11.56
N ARG A 156 -5.92 22.76 12.19
CA ARG A 156 -5.37 22.91 13.55
C ARG A 156 -4.40 21.79 13.91
N GLU A 157 -3.61 22.03 14.92
CA GLU A 157 -2.86 21.00 15.62
C GLU A 157 -3.81 19.97 16.24
N ILE A 158 -3.39 18.70 16.23
CA ILE A 158 -4.10 17.60 16.91
C ILE A 158 -3.19 17.10 18.02
N ASN A 159 -3.59 17.33 19.26
CA ASN A 159 -2.89 16.91 20.47
C ASN A 159 -3.68 15.87 21.28
N SER A 160 -4.99 15.76 21.01
CA SER A 160 -5.88 14.81 21.67
C SER A 160 -7.00 14.35 20.72
N PRO A 161 -7.73 13.26 21.05
CA PRO A 161 -8.88 12.80 20.25
C PRO A 161 -9.95 13.87 20.04
N GLU A 162 -10.17 14.75 21.04
CA GLU A 162 -11.18 15.80 21.00
C GLU A 162 -10.91 16.83 19.88
N ASP A 163 -9.65 17.02 19.51
CA ASP A 163 -9.24 17.93 18.45
C ASP A 163 -9.71 17.46 17.06
N LEU A 164 -10.07 16.18 16.91
CA LEU A 164 -10.62 15.62 15.69
C LEU A 164 -12.12 15.88 15.52
N SER A 165 -12.79 16.31 16.60
CA SER A 165 -14.25 16.48 16.58
C SER A 165 -14.70 17.39 15.44
N GLY A 166 -15.59 16.87 14.61
CA GLY A 166 -16.22 17.57 13.49
C GLY A 166 -15.33 17.76 12.25
N LEU A 167 -14.04 17.40 12.27
CA LEU A 167 -13.19 17.46 11.08
C LEU A 167 -13.64 16.44 10.03
N LYS A 168 -13.71 16.87 8.79
CA LYS A 168 -13.91 15.98 7.64
C LYS A 168 -12.57 15.35 7.27
N ILE A 169 -12.39 14.11 7.67
CA ILE A 169 -11.17 13.37 7.40
C ILE A 169 -11.41 12.43 6.23
N ARG A 170 -10.68 12.62 5.13
CA ARG A 170 -10.69 11.65 4.04
C ARG A 170 -10.12 10.33 4.54
N THR A 171 -10.82 9.27 4.23
CA THR A 171 -10.35 7.88 4.42
C THR A 171 -10.29 7.17 3.06
N PRO A 172 -9.48 6.11 2.90
CA PRO A 172 -9.73 5.16 1.84
C PRO A 172 -11.13 4.52 1.99
N ASP A 173 -11.57 3.74 1.02
CA ASP A 173 -12.76 2.89 1.15
C ASP A 173 -12.40 1.69 2.03
N ASP A 174 -12.32 1.96 3.33
CA ASP A 174 -11.86 1.04 4.38
C ASP A 174 -12.77 1.15 5.61
N THR A 175 -13.52 0.10 5.86
CA THR A 175 -14.47 0.04 6.97
C THR A 175 -13.81 0.09 8.35
N MET A 176 -12.57 -0.38 8.49
CA MET A 176 -11.79 -0.27 9.73
C MET A 176 -11.44 1.19 10.01
N THR A 177 -10.85 1.89 9.04
CA THR A 177 -10.50 3.31 9.17
C THR A 177 -11.75 4.17 9.45
N ILE A 178 -12.85 3.90 8.76
CA ILE A 178 -14.14 4.57 9.02
C ILE A 178 -14.60 4.33 10.48
N SER A 179 -14.48 3.10 11.00
CA SER A 179 -14.83 2.79 12.39
C SER A 179 -13.96 3.56 13.38
N ILE A 180 -12.65 3.64 13.14
CA ILE A 180 -11.70 4.38 13.98
C ILE A 180 -12.10 5.86 14.05
N PHE A 181 -12.27 6.53 12.90
CA PHE A 181 -12.55 7.97 12.88
C PHE A 181 -13.96 8.33 13.37
N ASN A 182 -14.93 7.42 13.24
CA ASN A 182 -16.24 7.59 13.90
C ASN A 182 -16.11 7.57 15.44
N GLN A 183 -15.29 6.69 16.02
CA GLN A 183 -15.03 6.67 17.47
C GLN A 183 -14.29 7.93 17.95
N LEU A 184 -13.46 8.51 17.11
CA LEU A 184 -12.75 9.77 17.37
C LEU A 184 -13.63 11.01 17.11
N ASN A 185 -14.94 10.85 16.86
CA ASN A 185 -15.90 11.92 16.56
C ASN A 185 -15.51 12.82 15.38
N ALA A 186 -14.68 12.32 14.47
CA ALA A 186 -14.45 12.95 13.17
C ALA A 186 -15.57 12.56 12.18
N ASN A 187 -15.56 13.18 11.01
CA ASN A 187 -16.45 12.84 9.91
C ASN A 187 -15.66 12.14 8.80
N PRO A 188 -15.50 10.80 8.84
CA PRO A 188 -14.79 10.07 7.81
C PRO A 188 -15.52 10.21 6.47
N THR A 189 -14.74 10.51 5.42
CA THR A 189 -15.26 10.78 4.07
C THR A 189 -14.49 9.90 3.09
N PRO A 190 -15.00 8.72 2.71
CA PRO A 190 -14.36 7.83 1.75
C PRO A 190 -14.20 8.50 0.38
N LEU A 191 -13.00 8.41 -0.20
CA LEU A 191 -12.65 9.01 -1.48
C LEU A 191 -11.46 8.27 -2.10
N ALA A 192 -11.45 8.08 -3.43
CA ALA A 192 -10.32 7.49 -4.14
C ALA A 192 -9.02 8.28 -3.92
N PHE A 193 -7.88 7.59 -3.94
CA PHE A 193 -6.60 8.23 -3.62
C PHE A 193 -6.20 9.28 -4.67
N GLY A 194 -6.45 9.02 -5.95
CA GLY A 194 -6.18 9.96 -7.04
C GLY A 194 -6.95 11.29 -6.95
N GLU A 195 -8.08 11.32 -6.22
CA GLU A 195 -8.89 12.54 -6.02
C GLU A 195 -8.45 13.34 -4.78
N LEU A 196 -7.62 12.75 -3.90
CA LEU A 196 -7.33 13.26 -2.58
C LEU A 196 -6.66 14.63 -2.58
N TYR A 197 -5.60 14.83 -3.39
CA TYR A 197 -4.91 16.12 -3.44
C TYR A 197 -5.86 17.28 -3.77
N LEU A 198 -6.73 17.09 -4.77
CA LEU A 198 -7.69 18.12 -5.17
C LEU A 198 -8.75 18.36 -4.08
N ALA A 199 -9.24 17.31 -3.44
CA ALA A 199 -10.21 17.43 -2.35
C ALA A 199 -9.65 18.18 -1.16
N LEU A 200 -8.40 17.96 -0.77
CA LEU A 200 -7.69 18.72 0.27
C LEU A 200 -7.46 20.17 -0.15
N LYS A 201 -6.97 20.38 -1.36
CA LYS A 201 -6.67 21.73 -1.89
C LYS A 201 -7.91 22.63 -1.97
N THR A 202 -9.06 22.06 -2.32
CA THR A 202 -10.32 22.79 -2.42
C THR A 202 -11.06 22.89 -1.08
N GLY A 203 -10.62 22.18 -0.04
CA GLY A 203 -11.30 22.15 1.26
C GLY A 203 -12.60 21.32 1.26
N ALA A 204 -12.78 20.42 0.30
CA ALA A 204 -13.88 19.45 0.31
C ALA A 204 -13.76 18.51 1.52
N VAL A 205 -12.54 18.18 1.91
CA VAL A 205 -12.17 17.55 3.18
C VAL A 205 -11.14 18.40 3.91
N ASP A 206 -11.11 18.32 5.24
CA ASP A 206 -10.24 19.12 6.09
C ASP A 206 -8.86 18.47 6.30
N GLY A 207 -8.83 17.16 6.25
CA GLY A 207 -7.63 16.36 6.48
C GLY A 207 -7.72 14.96 5.89
N GLN A 208 -6.69 14.20 6.13
CA GLN A 208 -6.55 12.81 5.69
C GLN A 208 -5.61 12.04 6.64
N GLU A 209 -5.55 10.73 6.49
CA GLU A 209 -4.62 9.85 7.20
C GLU A 209 -3.86 8.99 6.19
N ASN A 210 -2.56 8.86 6.37
CA ASN A 210 -1.67 8.06 5.52
C ASN A 210 -0.29 7.90 6.20
N PRO A 211 0.50 6.92 5.76
CA PRO A 211 1.92 6.93 6.03
C PRO A 211 2.62 8.15 5.40
N VAL A 212 3.66 8.65 6.05
CA VAL A 212 4.35 9.88 5.60
C VAL A 212 4.94 9.75 4.20
N VAL A 213 5.31 8.55 3.77
CA VAL A 213 5.79 8.29 2.39
C VAL A 213 4.71 8.59 1.34
N ASN A 214 3.46 8.29 1.63
CA ASN A 214 2.33 8.62 0.74
C ASN A 214 2.02 10.12 0.79
N ILE A 215 2.08 10.75 1.98
CA ILE A 215 1.91 12.19 2.14
C ILE A 215 2.94 12.94 1.29
N LYS A 216 4.20 12.53 1.35
CA LYS A 216 5.30 13.17 0.61
C LYS A 216 5.22 12.91 -0.89
N SER A 217 5.14 11.65 -1.32
CA SER A 217 5.17 11.28 -2.74
C SER A 217 3.97 11.85 -3.53
N SER A 218 2.81 12.00 -2.87
CA SER A 218 1.61 12.61 -3.46
C SER A 218 1.47 14.10 -3.15
N LYS A 219 2.51 14.73 -2.57
CA LYS A 219 2.57 16.18 -2.28
C LYS A 219 1.44 16.70 -1.40
N LEU A 220 0.86 15.85 -0.55
CA LEU A 220 -0.25 16.24 0.31
C LEU A 220 0.20 17.28 1.36
N ASN A 221 1.48 17.23 1.76
CA ASN A 221 2.11 18.22 2.64
C ASN A 221 2.07 19.65 2.10
N GLU A 222 1.97 19.85 0.78
CA GLU A 222 1.83 21.21 0.20
C GLU A 222 0.51 21.90 0.57
N VAL A 223 -0.51 21.12 0.92
CA VAL A 223 -1.87 21.60 1.22
C VAL A 223 -2.35 21.23 2.63
N GLN A 224 -1.48 20.64 3.44
CA GLN A 224 -1.75 20.14 4.80
C GLN A 224 -0.65 20.60 5.76
N PRO A 225 -0.76 21.82 6.37
CA PRO A 225 0.30 22.38 7.20
C PRO A 225 0.45 21.73 8.58
N TYR A 226 -0.53 20.95 9.04
CA TYR A 226 -0.50 20.28 10.34
C TYR A 226 -0.37 18.78 10.14
N LEU A 227 0.63 18.16 10.81
CA LEU A 227 0.83 16.72 10.88
C LEU A 227 0.80 16.27 12.34
N ALA A 228 -0.03 15.30 12.66
CA ALA A 228 -0.01 14.65 13.96
C ALA A 228 0.52 13.21 13.79
N VAL A 229 1.64 12.93 14.43
CA VAL A 229 2.29 11.61 14.42
C VAL A 229 1.55 10.70 15.41
N THR A 230 0.41 10.20 14.97
CA THR A 230 -0.48 9.38 15.78
C THR A 230 -0.09 7.91 15.77
N GLY A 231 0.42 7.40 14.66
CA GLY A 231 0.68 5.97 14.47
C GLY A 231 -0.55 5.11 14.79
N HIS A 232 -1.73 5.61 14.49
CA HIS A 232 -3.00 5.08 15.00
C HIS A 232 -3.36 3.72 14.41
N LYS A 233 -2.76 3.34 13.28
CA LYS A 233 -3.01 2.06 12.63
C LYS A 233 -1.84 1.70 11.70
N TYR A 234 -1.55 0.42 11.60
CA TYR A 234 -0.72 -0.15 10.53
C TYR A 234 -1.58 -0.48 9.31
N GLU A 235 -1.00 -0.46 8.14
CA GLU A 235 -1.63 -0.93 6.92
C GLU A 235 -0.64 -1.69 6.04
N SER A 236 -1.10 -2.81 5.47
CA SER A 236 -0.37 -3.55 4.45
C SER A 236 -0.79 -3.13 3.04
N ASN A 237 0.06 -3.46 2.06
CA ASN A 237 -0.29 -3.46 0.65
C ASN A 237 -0.36 -4.90 0.14
N PRO A 238 -1.54 -5.52 0.07
CA PRO A 238 -1.68 -6.83 -0.54
C PRO A 238 -1.22 -6.82 -1.99
N PHE A 239 -0.27 -7.71 -2.32
CA PHE A 239 0.15 -8.00 -3.68
C PHE A 239 -0.56 -9.26 -4.15
N VAL A 240 -1.42 -9.14 -5.12
CA VAL A 240 -2.28 -10.23 -5.58
C VAL A 240 -2.24 -10.39 -7.09
N ILE A 241 -2.40 -11.64 -7.55
CA ILE A 241 -2.65 -12.00 -8.93
C ILE A 241 -4.02 -12.68 -9.05
N SER A 242 -4.72 -12.48 -10.18
CA SER A 242 -5.95 -13.20 -10.48
C SER A 242 -5.72 -14.72 -10.43
N THR A 243 -6.57 -15.47 -9.72
CA THR A 243 -6.52 -16.94 -9.71
C THR A 243 -6.65 -17.53 -11.12
N GLN A 244 -7.40 -16.87 -12.00
CA GLN A 244 -7.53 -17.28 -13.40
C GLN A 244 -6.21 -17.13 -14.17
N ARG A 245 -5.43 -16.08 -13.87
CA ARG A 245 -4.12 -15.86 -14.46
C ARG A 245 -3.11 -16.83 -13.88
N TRP A 246 -3.08 -16.97 -12.56
CA TRP A 246 -2.19 -17.86 -11.83
C TRP A 246 -2.29 -19.30 -12.31
N ALA A 247 -3.51 -19.82 -12.48
CA ALA A 247 -3.78 -21.17 -12.96
C ALA A 247 -3.34 -21.44 -14.42
N ARG A 248 -3.01 -20.41 -15.19
CA ARG A 248 -2.51 -20.55 -16.58
C ARG A 248 -0.97 -20.54 -16.65
N LEU A 249 -0.30 -20.23 -15.56
CA LEU A 249 1.15 -20.25 -15.46
C LEU A 249 1.64 -21.67 -15.19
N THR A 250 2.82 -22.02 -15.71
CA THR A 250 3.49 -23.26 -15.35
C THR A 250 4.05 -23.15 -13.93
N ASP A 251 4.35 -24.28 -13.29
CA ASP A 251 4.95 -24.33 -11.95
C ASP A 251 6.27 -23.52 -11.89
N GLU A 252 7.08 -23.56 -12.96
CA GLU A 252 8.31 -22.78 -13.08
C GLU A 252 8.00 -21.26 -13.11
N GLN A 253 7.00 -20.83 -13.89
CA GLN A 253 6.60 -19.44 -13.96
C GLN A 253 6.01 -18.92 -12.64
N GLN A 254 5.22 -19.75 -11.95
CA GLN A 254 4.70 -19.45 -10.62
C GLN A 254 5.83 -19.27 -9.61
N SER A 255 6.83 -20.17 -9.61
CA SER A 255 8.01 -20.07 -8.73
C SER A 255 8.80 -18.78 -8.99
N ILE A 256 9.06 -18.44 -10.26
CA ILE A 256 9.77 -17.21 -10.63
C ILE A 256 9.02 -15.97 -10.12
N ILE A 257 7.70 -15.92 -10.32
CA ILE A 257 6.88 -14.78 -9.89
C ILE A 257 6.86 -14.66 -8.37
N GLN A 258 6.69 -15.77 -7.65
CA GLN A 258 6.69 -15.76 -6.18
C GLN A 258 8.04 -15.33 -5.61
N GLU A 259 9.14 -15.92 -6.09
CA GLU A 259 10.48 -15.52 -5.65
C GLU A 259 10.78 -14.05 -5.91
N ALA A 260 10.38 -13.53 -7.08
CA ALA A 260 10.54 -12.12 -7.40
C ALA A 260 9.66 -11.21 -6.52
N ALA A 261 8.45 -11.65 -6.16
CA ALA A 261 7.56 -10.92 -5.27
C ALA A 261 8.13 -10.83 -3.84
N ASP A 262 8.74 -11.91 -3.34
CA ASP A 262 9.39 -11.94 -2.04
C ASP A 262 10.61 -11.03 -1.98
N GLU A 263 11.51 -11.11 -2.99
CA GLU A 263 12.68 -10.23 -3.06
C GLU A 263 12.28 -8.76 -3.21
N ALA A 264 11.26 -8.46 -4.01
CA ALA A 264 10.77 -7.10 -4.18
C ALA A 264 10.06 -6.58 -2.91
N ARG A 265 9.38 -7.44 -2.12
CA ARG A 265 8.83 -7.10 -0.80
C ARG A 265 9.93 -6.67 0.17
N ASP A 266 11.01 -7.44 0.25
CA ASP A 266 12.12 -7.14 1.15
C ASP A 266 12.79 -5.81 0.76
N TYR A 267 12.99 -5.59 -0.53
CA TYR A 267 13.48 -4.30 -1.06
C TYR A 267 12.52 -3.15 -0.71
N GLN A 268 11.22 -3.34 -0.86
CA GLN A 268 10.19 -2.36 -0.55
C GLN A 268 10.20 -1.97 0.94
N ARG A 269 10.29 -2.95 1.85
CA ARG A 269 10.36 -2.74 3.29
C ARG A 269 11.60 -1.96 3.71
N GLN A 270 12.74 -2.22 3.05
CA GLN A 270 13.95 -1.43 3.30
C GLN A 270 13.74 0.03 2.86
N LEU A 271 13.18 0.27 1.66
CA LEU A 271 12.87 1.63 1.20
C LEU A 271 11.87 2.33 2.12
N MET A 272 10.85 1.61 2.62
CA MET A 272 9.89 2.17 3.58
C MET A 272 10.57 2.64 4.86
N SER A 273 11.46 1.83 5.42
CA SER A 273 12.23 2.19 6.62
C SER A 273 13.07 3.44 6.40
N ASP A 274 13.87 3.44 5.33
CA ASP A 274 14.81 4.53 5.03
C ASP A 274 14.07 5.84 4.74
N GLN A 275 13.10 5.81 3.83
CA GLN A 275 12.35 7.03 3.45
C GLN A 275 11.47 7.55 4.58
N THR A 276 10.86 6.68 5.41
CA THR A 276 10.04 7.13 6.53
C THR A 276 10.84 7.97 7.50
N ALA A 277 12.04 7.54 7.88
CA ALA A 277 12.89 8.27 8.79
C ALA A 277 13.33 9.64 8.22
N GLU A 278 13.71 9.67 6.94
CA GLU A 278 14.10 10.91 6.25
C GLU A 278 12.93 11.90 6.15
N ILE A 279 11.73 11.41 5.82
CA ILE A 279 10.56 12.26 5.64
C ILE A 279 10.07 12.84 6.96
N TYR A 280 10.10 12.08 8.08
CA TYR A 280 9.78 12.65 9.37
C TYR A 280 10.72 13.80 9.73
N ALA A 281 12.03 13.63 9.54
CA ALA A 281 13.00 14.70 9.79
C ALA A 281 12.72 15.95 8.92
N GLU A 282 12.37 15.77 7.63
CA GLU A 282 12.00 16.87 6.75
C GLU A 282 10.71 17.57 7.23
N PHE A 283 9.71 16.79 7.62
CA PHE A 283 8.40 17.35 8.02
C PHE A 283 8.47 18.08 9.35
N GLU A 284 9.34 17.68 10.29
CA GLU A 284 9.61 18.45 11.52
C GLU A 284 10.07 19.88 11.23
N ASP A 285 10.83 20.08 10.17
CA ASP A 285 11.32 21.40 9.78
C ASP A 285 10.30 22.18 8.90
N ALA A 286 9.44 21.48 8.15
CA ALA A 286 8.59 22.08 7.11
C ALA A 286 7.13 22.29 7.55
N LEU A 287 6.62 21.52 8.49
CA LEU A 287 5.22 21.51 8.92
C LEU A 287 5.10 21.84 10.41
N THR A 288 3.87 22.10 10.85
CA THR A 288 3.56 22.09 12.28
C THR A 288 3.28 20.64 12.70
N VAL A 289 4.26 20.01 13.31
CA VAL A 289 4.18 18.60 13.73
C VAL A 289 3.80 18.51 15.21
N THR A 290 2.93 17.58 15.54
CA THR A 290 2.57 17.23 16.92
C THR A 290 2.79 15.75 17.17
N HIS A 291 3.14 15.40 18.41
CA HIS A 291 3.31 14.03 18.89
C HIS A 291 2.32 13.75 20.03
N PRO A 292 1.04 13.53 19.70
CA PRO A 292 0.02 13.32 20.70
C PRO A 292 0.27 12.06 21.53
N ALA A 293 -0.16 12.07 22.78
CA ALA A 293 -0.08 10.89 23.63
C ALA A 293 -0.97 9.77 23.08
N LYS A 294 -0.36 8.69 22.58
CA LYS A 294 -1.06 7.56 21.92
C LYS A 294 -2.10 6.91 22.82
N GLU A 295 -1.89 6.94 24.15
CA GLU A 295 -2.80 6.29 25.11
C GLU A 295 -4.22 6.86 25.05
N ALA A 296 -4.37 8.19 24.95
CA ALA A 296 -5.70 8.80 24.83
C ALA A 296 -6.44 8.36 23.56
N PHE A 297 -5.72 8.19 22.44
CA PHE A 297 -6.29 7.68 21.20
C PHE A 297 -6.60 6.18 21.28
N ARG A 298 -5.76 5.40 21.94
CA ARG A 298 -5.98 3.97 22.21
C ARG A 298 -7.26 3.76 23.03
N GLU A 299 -7.42 4.51 24.12
CA GLU A 299 -8.62 4.47 24.96
C GLU A 299 -9.87 4.86 24.18
N ALA A 300 -9.81 5.95 23.41
CA ALA A 300 -10.94 6.42 22.60
C ALA A 300 -11.36 5.43 21.51
N THR A 301 -10.43 4.64 20.97
CA THR A 301 -10.70 3.65 19.90
C THR A 301 -10.95 2.23 20.41
N ALA A 302 -10.83 1.98 21.72
CA ALA A 302 -11.05 0.65 22.30
C ALA A 302 -12.38 -0.02 21.86
N PRO A 303 -13.52 0.70 21.72
CA PRO A 303 -14.77 0.09 21.27
C PRO A 303 -14.72 -0.50 19.84
N VAL A 304 -13.71 -0.14 19.04
CA VAL A 304 -13.51 -0.75 17.71
C VAL A 304 -13.17 -2.23 17.86
N TYR A 305 -12.39 -2.59 18.87
CA TYR A 305 -12.02 -3.99 19.12
C TYR A 305 -13.26 -4.86 19.36
N ASP A 306 -14.17 -4.46 20.26
CA ASP A 306 -15.42 -5.19 20.55
C ASP A 306 -16.28 -5.38 19.30
N GLN A 307 -16.34 -4.32 18.47
CA GLN A 307 -17.10 -4.34 17.21
C GLN A 307 -16.54 -5.38 16.22
N TRP A 308 -15.23 -5.49 16.11
CA TRP A 308 -14.59 -6.35 15.13
C TRP A 308 -14.41 -7.78 15.63
N GLU A 309 -14.19 -7.97 16.92
CA GLU A 309 -14.25 -9.30 17.58
C GLU A 309 -15.62 -9.97 17.34
N ALA A 310 -16.71 -9.22 17.55
CA ALA A 310 -18.05 -9.75 17.32
C ALA A 310 -18.32 -10.19 15.87
N LYS A 311 -17.62 -9.57 14.88
CA LYS A 311 -17.78 -9.89 13.46
C LYS A 311 -16.94 -11.08 13.03
N PHE A 312 -15.68 -11.16 13.49
CA PHE A 312 -14.67 -12.12 13.03
C PHE A 312 -13.93 -12.74 14.22
N PRO A 313 -14.61 -13.45 15.15
CA PRO A 313 -14.03 -13.88 16.42
C PRO A 313 -12.81 -14.81 16.26
N GLU A 314 -12.81 -15.66 15.23
CA GLU A 314 -11.73 -16.61 14.98
C GLU A 314 -10.44 -15.89 14.55
N PHE A 315 -10.52 -15.08 13.51
CA PHE A 315 -9.35 -14.36 13.03
C PHE A 315 -8.92 -13.23 13.97
N PHE A 316 -9.88 -12.62 14.70
CA PHE A 316 -9.58 -11.66 15.75
C PHE A 316 -8.70 -12.27 16.85
N ALA A 317 -9.10 -13.44 17.37
CA ALA A 317 -8.30 -14.14 18.38
C ALA A 317 -6.91 -14.52 17.84
N LEU A 318 -6.83 -14.99 16.59
CA LEU A 318 -5.59 -15.38 15.94
C LEU A 318 -4.61 -14.20 15.85
N ILE A 319 -5.04 -13.07 15.25
CA ILE A 319 -4.15 -11.94 15.01
C ILE A 319 -3.77 -11.20 16.29
N THR A 320 -4.69 -11.07 17.26
CA THR A 320 -4.38 -10.40 18.52
C THR A 320 -3.43 -11.21 19.39
N GLN A 321 -3.60 -12.55 19.45
CA GLN A 321 -2.66 -13.42 20.14
C GLN A 321 -1.28 -13.42 19.50
N ALA A 322 -1.19 -13.44 18.17
CA ALA A 322 0.08 -13.34 17.46
C ALA A 322 0.76 -11.99 17.73
N ALA A 323 0.02 -10.88 17.67
CA ALA A 323 0.55 -9.56 17.96
C ALA A 323 1.06 -9.44 19.41
N ASP A 324 0.34 -9.99 20.39
CA ASP A 324 0.78 -9.95 21.79
C ASP A 324 2.01 -10.83 22.04
N ALA A 325 2.13 -11.97 21.39
CA ALA A 325 3.30 -12.85 21.51
C ALA A 325 4.57 -12.18 20.95
N GLU A 326 4.49 -11.60 19.76
CA GLU A 326 5.62 -10.91 19.12
C GLU A 326 6.03 -9.62 19.85
N ARG A 327 5.08 -8.92 20.51
CA ARG A 327 5.36 -7.74 21.34
C ARG A 327 6.29 -8.04 22.52
N VAL A 328 6.12 -9.20 23.16
CA VAL A 328 6.97 -9.65 24.27
C VAL A 328 8.39 -9.92 23.79
N ASP A 329 8.53 -10.59 22.63
CA ASP A 329 9.85 -10.88 22.06
C ASP A 329 10.58 -9.60 21.60
N TYR A 330 9.86 -8.60 21.15
CA TYR A 330 10.43 -7.30 20.74
C TYR A 330 10.99 -6.52 21.94
N ALA A 331 10.22 -6.49 23.04
CA ALA A 331 10.65 -5.82 24.29
C ALA A 331 11.88 -6.47 24.96
N GLN A 332 12.22 -7.71 24.58
CA GLN A 332 13.42 -8.41 25.08
C GLN A 332 14.67 -8.18 24.24
N LYS A 333 14.52 -7.61 23.02
CA LYS A 333 15.61 -7.36 22.06
C LYS A 333 16.12 -5.91 22.09
N GLU A 334 15.41 -4.98 22.75
CA GLU A 334 15.82 -3.60 23.05
C GLU A 334 16.55 -3.53 24.40
#